data_4e53f30a2299d9cee76050f0bc64079e
#
_entry.id   4e53f30a2299d9cee76050f0bc64079e
#
_cell.length_a   1.000
_cell.length_b   1.000
_cell.length_c   1.000
_cell.angle_alpha   90.00
_cell.angle_beta   90.00
_cell.angle_gamma   90.00
#
_symmetry.space_group_name_H-M   'P 1'
#
loop_
_entity.id
_entity.type
_entity.pdbx_description
1 polymer ?
#
loop_
_entity_poly.entity_id
_entity_poly.type
_entity_poly.pdbx_seq_one_letter_code
_entity_poly.pdbx_strand_id
1 'polypeptide(L)'
;MILIEHILGNAKKDPHWQHKLEGAKVDLLVLDQREAQKSRCRRTSLGGLDLGISLERNVVLSDGDVLLWDEASNTAVVVQLNLRDVMVIDLRELKQQPLDVLIKTSFELGHALGNQHWKAVTKNNEVYIPLTVETKMMDSVMRTHGFQHLPYAFVGGAEILPLLTTSEARLLFGSAEETDTHVHVASPQDKLDAAALKIQGVHSHDAHSHSHDNGHTFHSHKH
;
A
#
# COMPACT_ATOMS: atom_id res chain seq x y z
N MET A 1 25.30 -1.09 19.27
CA MET A 1 24.53 -1.35 18.04
C MET A 1 24.83 -2.77 17.57
N ILE A 2 23.81 -3.58 17.36
CA ILE A 2 23.89 -4.94 16.82
C ILE A 2 23.52 -4.86 15.34
N LEU A 3 24.36 -5.41 14.44
CA LEU A 3 24.08 -5.42 13.00
C LEU A 3 23.26 -6.65 12.64
N ILE A 4 22.16 -6.46 11.92
CA ILE A 4 21.25 -7.49 11.41
C ILE A 4 21.37 -7.51 9.89
N GLU A 5 21.93 -8.59 9.35
CA GLU A 5 22.13 -8.77 7.90
C GLU A 5 21.18 -9.80 7.30
N HIS A 6 20.58 -10.67 8.14
CA HIS A 6 19.71 -11.73 7.69
C HIS A 6 18.48 -11.87 8.63
N ILE A 7 17.39 -12.35 8.07
CA ILE A 7 16.20 -12.78 8.81
C ILE A 7 16.41 -14.26 9.13
N LEU A 8 16.31 -14.64 10.41
CA LEU A 8 16.55 -16.00 10.86
C LEU A 8 15.38 -16.93 10.55
N GLY A 9 14.17 -16.39 10.49
CA GLY A 9 12.92 -17.09 10.23
C GLY A 9 11.73 -16.24 10.63
N ASN A 10 10.54 -16.82 10.75
CA ASN A 10 9.33 -16.06 11.09
C ASN A 10 8.49 -16.79 12.14
N ALA A 11 8.28 -16.15 13.28
CA ALA A 11 7.55 -16.69 14.43
C ALA A 11 6.06 -16.98 14.15
N LYS A 12 5.46 -16.34 13.15
CA LYS A 12 4.03 -16.50 12.80
C LYS A 12 3.78 -17.54 11.72
N LYS A 13 4.78 -17.80 10.86
CA LYS A 13 4.65 -18.64 9.67
C LYS A 13 5.40 -19.96 9.77
N ASP A 14 6.44 -20.03 10.61
CA ASP A 14 7.32 -21.18 10.73
C ASP A 14 7.09 -21.89 12.08
N PRO A 15 6.53 -23.13 12.09
CA PRO A 15 6.30 -23.90 13.31
C PRO A 15 7.57 -24.14 14.13
N HIS A 16 8.74 -24.23 13.50
CA HIS A 16 10.01 -24.37 14.20
C HIS A 16 10.28 -23.16 15.10
N TRP A 17 10.08 -21.95 14.56
CA TRP A 17 10.27 -20.73 15.34
C TRP A 17 9.17 -20.50 16.36
N GLN A 18 7.93 -20.90 16.07
CA GLN A 18 6.86 -20.86 17.06
C GLN A 18 7.24 -21.68 18.29
N HIS A 19 7.66 -22.93 18.09
CA HIS A 19 8.06 -23.81 19.19
C HIS A 19 9.34 -23.32 19.90
N LYS A 20 10.32 -22.82 19.13
CA LYS A 20 11.59 -22.32 19.69
C LYS A 20 11.42 -21.09 20.58
N LEU A 21 10.42 -20.28 20.30
CA LEU A 21 10.11 -19.07 21.08
C LEU A 21 9.17 -19.36 22.27
N GLU A 22 8.65 -20.58 22.43
CA GLU A 22 7.89 -20.97 23.60
C GLU A 22 8.79 -20.89 24.84
N GLY A 23 8.41 -20.01 25.78
CA GLY A 23 9.19 -19.75 27.00
C GLY A 23 10.44 -18.90 26.84
N ALA A 24 10.71 -18.37 25.63
CA ALA A 24 11.78 -17.42 25.41
C ALA A 24 11.35 -16.00 25.82
N LYS A 25 12.33 -15.18 26.23
CA LYS A 25 12.13 -13.75 26.44
C LYS A 25 12.19 -13.05 25.09
N VAL A 26 11.02 -12.65 24.58
CA VAL A 26 10.90 -11.97 23.28
C VAL A 26 10.93 -10.47 23.49
N ASP A 27 11.89 -9.80 22.86
CA ASP A 27 11.95 -8.36 22.70
C ASP A 27 11.38 -7.99 21.33
N LEU A 28 10.58 -6.92 21.26
CA LEU A 28 9.88 -6.54 20.03
C LEU A 28 10.55 -5.33 19.36
N LEU A 29 10.80 -5.48 18.06
CA LEU A 29 11.12 -4.37 17.19
C LEU A 29 9.85 -3.92 16.49
N VAL A 30 9.24 -2.85 16.99
CA VAL A 30 8.00 -2.29 16.44
C VAL A 30 8.32 -1.38 15.28
N LEU A 31 7.74 -1.66 14.11
CA LEU A 31 7.92 -0.92 12.88
C LEU A 31 6.58 -0.58 12.23
N ASP A 32 6.51 0.56 11.56
CA ASP A 32 5.43 0.83 10.61
C ASP A 32 5.69 0.16 9.25
N GLN A 33 4.70 0.20 8.35
CA GLN A 33 4.81 -0.42 7.01
C GLN A 33 5.94 0.19 6.17
N ARG A 34 6.17 1.50 6.28
CA ARG A 34 7.23 2.19 5.54
C ARG A 34 8.63 1.81 6.05
N GLU A 35 8.76 1.69 7.35
CA GLU A 35 10.00 1.28 8.00
C GLU A 35 10.35 -0.16 7.64
N ALA A 36 9.38 -1.06 7.65
CA ALA A 36 9.56 -2.47 7.31
C ALA A 36 10.00 -2.70 5.84
N GLN A 37 9.65 -1.78 4.94
CA GLN A 37 10.06 -1.84 3.52
C GLN A 37 11.49 -1.37 3.26
N LYS A 38 12.17 -0.80 4.26
CA LYS A 38 13.55 -0.36 4.12
C LYS A 38 14.50 -1.53 4.34
N SER A 39 15.33 -1.85 3.36
CA SER A 39 16.41 -2.82 3.52
C SER A 39 17.54 -2.32 4.45
N ARG A 40 17.60 -1.02 4.75
CA ARG A 40 18.58 -0.41 5.66
C ARG A 40 17.91 0.61 6.56
N CYS A 41 18.00 0.41 7.87
CA CYS A 41 17.58 1.37 8.88
C CYS A 41 18.23 1.09 10.23
N ARG A 42 18.19 2.08 11.14
CA ARG A 42 18.60 1.91 12.54
C ARG A 42 17.38 2.13 13.42
N ARG A 43 17.13 1.20 14.33
CA ARG A 43 15.98 1.21 15.24
C ARG A 43 16.37 0.64 16.60
N THR A 44 15.62 1.04 17.61
CA THR A 44 15.74 0.50 18.96
C THR A 44 14.53 -0.37 19.26
N SER A 45 14.75 -1.58 19.78
CA SER A 45 13.67 -2.46 20.23
C SER A 45 12.97 -1.91 21.48
N LEU A 46 11.84 -2.47 21.87
CA LEU A 46 11.15 -2.10 23.12
C LEU A 46 12.02 -2.36 24.37
N GLY A 47 12.87 -3.39 24.31
CA GLY A 47 13.82 -3.72 25.37
C GLY A 47 15.08 -2.83 25.37
N GLY A 48 15.20 -1.88 24.44
CA GLY A 48 16.29 -0.91 24.40
C GLY A 48 17.51 -1.36 23.59
N LEU A 49 17.43 -2.45 22.83
CA LEU A 49 18.53 -2.90 21.96
C LEU A 49 18.63 -1.99 20.71
N ASP A 50 19.81 -1.45 20.47
CA ASP A 50 20.11 -0.63 19.30
C ASP A 50 20.49 -1.55 18.12
N LEU A 51 19.66 -1.60 17.10
CA LEU A 51 19.74 -2.50 15.95
C LEU A 51 20.03 -1.71 14.67
N GLY A 52 21.08 -2.10 13.96
CA GLY A 52 21.37 -1.66 12.60
C GLY A 52 20.92 -2.73 11.61
N ILE A 53 19.86 -2.47 10.87
CA ILE A 53 19.33 -3.39 9.86
C ILE A 53 19.99 -3.08 8.53
N SER A 54 20.59 -4.09 7.89
CA SER A 54 21.24 -4.00 6.58
C SER A 54 20.99 -5.27 5.79
N LEU A 55 19.76 -5.43 5.30
CA LEU A 55 19.35 -6.59 4.52
C LEU A 55 19.76 -6.45 3.05
N GLU A 56 19.75 -7.56 2.33
CA GLU A 56 19.91 -7.57 0.88
C GLU A 56 18.84 -6.75 0.16
N ARG A 57 19.13 -6.33 -1.07
CA ARG A 57 18.15 -5.59 -1.89
C ARG A 57 16.90 -6.43 -2.10
N ASN A 58 15.74 -5.76 -2.00
CA ASN A 58 14.41 -6.34 -2.14
C ASN A 58 13.97 -7.29 -1.01
N VAL A 59 14.78 -7.52 0.00
CA VAL A 59 14.35 -8.15 1.24
C VAL A 59 13.66 -7.08 2.11
N VAL A 60 12.44 -7.37 2.53
CA VAL A 60 11.64 -6.52 3.40
C VAL A 60 11.27 -7.28 4.66
N LEU A 61 11.13 -6.55 5.77
CA LEU A 61 10.72 -7.14 7.03
C LEU A 61 9.22 -7.42 7.02
N SER A 62 8.85 -8.56 7.55
CA SER A 62 7.48 -9.00 7.74
C SER A 62 7.15 -9.12 9.22
N ASP A 63 5.88 -9.06 9.54
CA ASP A 63 5.41 -9.27 10.90
C ASP A 63 5.74 -10.69 11.39
N GLY A 64 6.37 -10.76 12.55
CA GLY A 64 6.86 -12.01 13.12
C GLY A 64 8.28 -12.42 12.71
N ASP A 65 8.99 -11.63 11.87
CA ASP A 65 10.37 -11.96 11.51
C ASP A 65 11.29 -11.95 12.73
N VAL A 66 12.08 -13.02 12.87
CA VAL A 66 13.05 -13.19 13.94
C VAL A 66 14.40 -12.64 13.44
N LEU A 67 14.89 -11.60 14.10
CA LEU A 67 16.11 -10.89 13.72
C LEU A 67 17.33 -11.32 14.54
N LEU A 68 17.10 -11.71 15.79
CA LEU A 68 18.15 -12.12 16.70
C LEU A 68 17.65 -13.29 17.55
N TRP A 69 18.51 -14.24 17.78
CA TRP A 69 18.32 -15.32 18.73
C TRP A 69 19.60 -15.54 19.53
N ASP A 70 19.50 -15.46 20.84
CA ASP A 70 20.58 -15.81 21.77
C ASP A 70 20.14 -17.03 22.59
N GLU A 71 20.75 -18.15 22.30
CA GLU A 71 20.47 -19.44 22.97
C GLU A 71 20.90 -19.45 24.44
N ALA A 72 22.00 -18.75 24.75
CA ALA A 72 22.55 -18.72 26.10
C ALA A 72 21.63 -18.01 27.09
N SER A 73 21.01 -16.92 26.66
CA SER A 73 20.06 -16.12 27.45
C SER A 73 18.61 -16.47 27.21
N ASN A 74 18.32 -17.36 26.26
CA ASN A 74 16.98 -17.68 25.78
C ASN A 74 16.18 -16.43 25.41
N THR A 75 16.81 -15.53 24.63
CA THR A 75 16.23 -14.26 24.22
C THR A 75 16.14 -14.12 22.70
N ALA A 76 15.09 -13.49 22.21
CA ALA A 76 14.90 -13.21 20.79
C ALA A 76 14.52 -11.75 20.55
N VAL A 77 14.84 -11.23 19.38
CA VAL A 77 14.25 -9.99 18.84
C VAL A 77 13.36 -10.34 17.66
N VAL A 78 12.09 -9.96 17.76
CA VAL A 78 11.05 -10.27 16.78
C VAL A 78 10.42 -8.98 16.26
N VAL A 79 10.20 -8.90 14.95
CA VAL A 79 9.51 -7.78 14.32
C VAL A 79 8.02 -7.81 14.63
N GLN A 80 7.50 -6.69 15.05
CA GLN A 80 6.07 -6.43 15.15
C GLN A 80 5.70 -5.28 14.20
N LEU A 81 4.82 -5.52 13.23
CA LEU A 81 4.30 -4.46 12.39
C LEU A 81 3.09 -3.79 13.06
N ASN A 82 3.22 -2.49 13.30
CA ASN A 82 2.12 -1.66 13.78
C ASN A 82 1.32 -1.16 12.57
N LEU A 83 0.32 -1.93 12.16
CA LEU A 83 -0.57 -1.63 11.06
C LEU A 83 -1.93 -1.20 11.59
N ARG A 84 -2.51 -0.21 10.92
CA ARG A 84 -3.90 0.20 11.19
C ARG A 84 -4.84 -0.92 10.81
N ASP A 85 -5.94 -1.05 11.54
CA ASP A 85 -7.05 -1.89 11.11
C ASP A 85 -7.62 -1.40 9.78
N VAL A 86 -8.32 -2.28 9.09
CA VAL A 86 -8.85 -2.05 7.74
C VAL A 86 -10.34 -2.37 7.75
N MET A 87 -11.15 -1.45 7.23
CA MET A 87 -12.52 -1.76 6.85
C MET A 87 -12.50 -2.49 5.51
N VAL A 88 -13.06 -3.68 5.47
CA VAL A 88 -13.22 -4.51 4.28
C VAL A 88 -14.68 -4.51 3.88
N ILE A 89 -15.01 -4.00 2.70
CA ILE A 89 -16.37 -4.01 2.15
C ILE A 89 -16.44 -5.12 1.10
N ASP A 90 -17.41 -6.01 1.25
CA ASP A 90 -17.65 -7.11 0.31
C ASP A 90 -18.63 -6.69 -0.79
N LEU A 91 -18.19 -6.80 -2.03
CA LEU A 91 -18.97 -6.45 -3.22
C LEU A 91 -19.60 -7.66 -3.94
N ARG A 92 -19.47 -8.88 -3.37
CA ARG A 92 -19.95 -10.10 -4.06
C ARG A 92 -21.46 -10.08 -4.29
N GLU A 93 -22.24 -9.63 -3.32
CA GLU A 93 -23.68 -9.51 -3.45
C GLU A 93 -24.06 -8.36 -4.39
N LEU A 94 -23.32 -7.26 -4.37
CA LEU A 94 -23.55 -6.14 -5.28
C LEU A 94 -23.36 -6.55 -6.75
N LYS A 95 -22.41 -7.42 -7.05
CA LYS A 95 -22.17 -7.94 -8.42
C LYS A 95 -23.34 -8.75 -8.98
N GLN A 96 -24.23 -9.25 -8.14
CA GLN A 96 -25.40 -10.00 -8.57
C GLN A 96 -26.62 -9.11 -8.80
N GLN A 97 -26.52 -7.82 -8.48
CA GLN A 97 -27.58 -6.86 -8.69
C GLN A 97 -27.71 -6.46 -10.18
N PRO A 98 -28.86 -5.94 -10.62
CA PRO A 98 -29.01 -5.34 -11.94
C PRO A 98 -27.90 -4.31 -12.23
N LEU A 99 -27.51 -4.20 -13.50
CA LEU A 99 -26.36 -3.39 -13.92
C LEU A 99 -26.48 -1.91 -13.51
N ASP A 100 -27.68 -1.35 -13.58
CA ASP A 100 -27.98 0.03 -13.16
C ASP A 100 -27.76 0.23 -11.66
N VAL A 101 -28.18 -0.74 -10.84
CA VAL A 101 -27.96 -0.73 -9.38
C VAL A 101 -26.45 -0.88 -9.09
N LEU A 102 -25.77 -1.81 -9.76
CA LEU A 102 -24.33 -2.02 -9.61
C LEU A 102 -23.56 -0.73 -9.93
N ILE A 103 -23.83 -0.11 -11.08
CA ILE A 103 -23.14 1.12 -11.51
C ILE A 103 -23.40 2.24 -10.51
N LYS A 104 -24.67 2.49 -10.17
CA LYS A 104 -25.06 3.54 -9.23
C LYS A 104 -24.37 3.36 -7.88
N THR A 105 -24.53 2.20 -7.26
CA THR A 105 -23.97 1.94 -5.92
C THR A 105 -22.46 2.01 -5.92
N SER A 106 -21.78 1.49 -6.96
CA SER A 106 -20.32 1.56 -7.07
C SER A 106 -19.83 3.01 -7.19
N PHE A 107 -20.52 3.84 -7.98
CA PHE A 107 -20.19 5.26 -8.13
C PHE A 107 -20.40 6.02 -6.81
N GLU A 108 -21.56 5.84 -6.18
CA GLU A 108 -21.90 6.49 -4.91
C GLU A 108 -20.95 6.08 -3.78
N LEU A 109 -20.57 4.81 -3.71
CA LEU A 109 -19.57 4.31 -2.75
C LEU A 109 -18.22 4.97 -2.97
N GLY A 110 -17.70 4.93 -4.21
CA GLY A 110 -16.42 5.55 -4.55
C GLY A 110 -16.41 7.05 -4.27
N HIS A 111 -17.51 7.76 -4.57
CA HIS A 111 -17.68 9.18 -4.28
C HIS A 111 -17.70 9.46 -2.77
N ALA A 112 -18.43 8.65 -1.99
CA ALA A 112 -18.50 8.80 -0.54
C ALA A 112 -17.12 8.60 0.11
N LEU A 113 -16.37 7.56 -0.28
CA LEU A 113 -15.01 7.30 0.21
C LEU A 113 -14.05 8.42 -0.18
N GLY A 114 -14.14 8.91 -1.43
CA GLY A 114 -13.33 10.01 -1.93
C GLY A 114 -13.56 11.33 -1.18
N ASN A 115 -14.81 11.65 -0.86
CA ASN A 115 -15.16 12.84 -0.07
C ASN A 115 -14.59 12.81 1.35
N GLN A 116 -14.40 11.62 1.91
CA GLN A 116 -13.73 11.45 3.21
C GLN A 116 -12.20 11.46 3.09
N HIS A 117 -11.64 11.57 1.90
CA HIS A 117 -10.22 11.40 1.61
C HIS A 117 -9.66 10.05 2.10
N TRP A 118 -10.49 9.03 2.16
CA TRP A 118 -10.07 7.69 2.54
C TRP A 118 -9.40 7.00 1.36
N LYS A 119 -8.19 6.53 1.59
CA LYS A 119 -7.51 5.70 0.62
C LYS A 119 -8.24 4.37 0.51
N ALA A 120 -8.36 3.84 -0.70
CA ALA A 120 -9.03 2.56 -0.91
C ALA A 120 -8.28 1.74 -1.96
N VAL A 121 -8.25 0.42 -1.76
CA VAL A 121 -7.79 -0.56 -2.74
C VAL A 121 -8.92 -1.52 -3.02
N THR A 122 -9.24 -1.72 -4.30
CA THR A 122 -10.24 -2.71 -4.71
C THR A 122 -9.54 -3.94 -5.26
N LYS A 123 -9.84 -5.12 -4.69
CA LYS A 123 -9.25 -6.39 -5.09
C LYS A 123 -10.19 -7.55 -4.77
N ASN A 124 -10.29 -8.52 -5.68
CA ASN A 124 -11.07 -9.76 -5.48
C ASN A 124 -12.53 -9.55 -5.02
N ASN A 125 -13.20 -8.53 -5.51
CA ASN A 125 -14.54 -8.10 -5.11
C ASN A 125 -14.63 -7.52 -3.69
N GLU A 126 -13.54 -7.08 -3.13
CA GLU A 126 -13.50 -6.43 -1.82
C GLU A 126 -12.85 -5.05 -1.96
N VAL A 127 -13.27 -4.12 -1.11
CA VAL A 127 -12.67 -2.79 -0.99
C VAL A 127 -12.03 -2.70 0.38
N TYR A 128 -10.72 -2.46 0.41
CA TYR A 128 -9.92 -2.30 1.62
C TYR A 128 -9.69 -0.82 1.90
N ILE A 129 -10.03 -0.37 3.11
CA ILE A 129 -9.93 1.03 3.53
C ILE A 129 -9.26 1.07 4.90
N PRO A 130 -8.07 1.67 5.04
CA PRO A 130 -7.40 1.74 6.35
C PRO A 130 -8.16 2.65 7.29
N LEU A 131 -8.25 2.29 8.56
CA LEU A 131 -8.86 3.12 9.58
C LEU A 131 -7.99 4.36 9.82
N THR A 132 -8.48 5.50 9.37
CA THR A 132 -7.88 6.82 9.65
C THR A 132 -8.61 7.54 10.77
N VAL A 133 -9.79 7.06 11.11
CA VAL A 133 -10.67 7.54 12.19
C VAL A 133 -11.20 6.33 12.96
N GLU A 134 -11.93 6.58 14.04
CA GLU A 134 -12.55 5.49 14.82
C GLU A 134 -13.57 4.70 13.99
N THR A 135 -13.69 3.40 14.27
CA THR A 135 -14.65 2.49 13.62
C THR A 135 -16.08 3.02 13.62
N LYS A 136 -16.51 3.64 14.73
CA LYS A 136 -17.85 4.27 14.85
C LYS A 136 -18.08 5.39 13.83
N MET A 137 -17.04 6.13 13.49
CA MET A 137 -17.12 7.21 12.50
C MET A 137 -17.29 6.60 11.09
N MET A 138 -16.47 5.60 10.74
CA MET A 138 -16.57 4.90 9.45
C MET A 138 -17.95 4.23 9.30
N ASP A 139 -18.41 3.56 10.34
CA ASP A 139 -19.75 2.96 10.42
C ASP A 139 -20.87 4.00 10.22
N SER A 140 -20.72 5.19 10.81
CA SER A 140 -21.66 6.28 10.63
C SER A 140 -21.70 6.77 9.17
N VAL A 141 -20.56 6.84 8.48
CA VAL A 141 -20.52 7.21 7.06
C VAL A 141 -21.25 6.17 6.22
N MET A 142 -21.01 4.87 6.45
CA MET A 142 -21.71 3.79 5.74
C MET A 142 -23.24 3.90 5.91
N ARG A 143 -23.70 4.21 7.12
CA ARG A 143 -25.12 4.41 7.40
C ARG A 143 -25.68 5.66 6.75
N THR A 144 -25.00 6.78 6.87
CA THR A 144 -25.47 8.08 6.36
C THR A 144 -25.64 8.06 4.84
N HIS A 145 -24.78 7.32 4.14
CA HIS A 145 -24.84 7.17 2.69
C HIS A 145 -25.68 5.97 2.22
N GLY A 146 -26.34 5.25 3.15
CA GLY A 146 -27.26 4.15 2.79
C GLY A 146 -26.56 2.85 2.39
N PHE A 147 -25.28 2.66 2.74
CA PHE A 147 -24.50 1.46 2.39
C PHE A 147 -24.59 0.32 3.41
N GLN A 148 -25.56 0.35 4.34
CA GLN A 148 -25.75 -0.72 5.33
C GLN A 148 -26.06 -2.09 4.70
N HIS A 149 -26.54 -2.08 3.46
CA HIS A 149 -26.83 -3.30 2.70
C HIS A 149 -25.57 -3.97 2.11
N LEU A 150 -24.44 -3.27 2.09
CA LEU A 150 -23.15 -3.85 1.72
C LEU A 150 -22.53 -4.50 2.96
N PRO A 151 -22.19 -5.80 2.93
CA PRO A 151 -21.46 -6.42 4.04
C PRO A 151 -20.09 -5.77 4.20
N TYR A 152 -19.75 -5.41 5.43
CA TYR A 152 -18.39 -4.93 5.76
C TYR A 152 -17.97 -5.38 7.16
N ALA A 153 -16.67 -5.48 7.35
CA ALA A 153 -16.06 -5.84 8.62
C ALA A 153 -14.80 -5.01 8.86
N PHE A 154 -14.38 -4.92 10.13
CA PHE A 154 -13.10 -4.34 10.51
C PHE A 154 -12.16 -5.47 10.89
N VAL A 155 -10.99 -5.53 10.26
CA VAL A 155 -9.99 -6.58 10.47
C VAL A 155 -8.62 -5.97 10.69
N GLY A 156 -7.74 -6.71 11.35
CA GLY A 156 -6.37 -6.26 11.58
C GLY A 156 -5.59 -6.07 10.28
N GLY A 157 -4.85 -4.97 10.15
CA GLY A 157 -4.05 -4.69 8.94
C GLY A 157 -3.04 -5.79 8.63
N ALA A 158 -2.56 -6.49 9.65
CA ALA A 158 -1.65 -7.62 9.49
C ALA A 158 -2.27 -8.83 8.74
N GLU A 159 -3.60 -8.99 8.83
CA GLU A 159 -4.35 -10.04 8.12
C GLU A 159 -4.50 -9.70 6.63
N ILE A 160 -4.63 -8.41 6.32
CA ILE A 160 -4.81 -7.91 4.95
C ILE A 160 -3.48 -7.79 4.21
N LEU A 161 -2.39 -7.47 4.90
CA LEU A 161 -1.08 -7.23 4.28
C LEU A 161 -0.61 -8.35 3.33
N PRO A 162 -0.74 -9.65 3.66
CA PRO A 162 -0.34 -10.73 2.75
C PRO A 162 -1.16 -10.82 1.46
N LEU A 163 -2.35 -10.23 1.43
CA LEU A 163 -3.25 -10.23 0.28
C LEU A 163 -2.89 -9.13 -0.73
N LEU A 164 -2.08 -8.15 -0.33
CA LEU A 164 -1.76 -6.95 -1.09
C LEU A 164 -0.44 -7.08 -1.85
N THR A 165 -0.36 -6.42 -2.99
CA THR A 165 0.92 -6.12 -3.63
C THR A 165 1.66 -5.05 -2.85
N THR A 166 2.98 -4.91 -3.09
CA THR A 166 3.80 -3.88 -2.43
C THR A 166 3.23 -2.46 -2.66
N SER A 167 2.73 -2.17 -3.86
CA SER A 167 2.13 -0.87 -4.18
C SER A 167 0.82 -0.62 -3.45
N GLU A 168 -0.05 -1.63 -3.39
CA GLU A 168 -1.31 -1.58 -2.64
C GLU A 168 -1.07 -1.41 -1.14
N ALA A 169 -0.10 -2.14 -0.58
CA ALA A 169 0.30 -2.01 0.82
C ALA A 169 0.84 -0.60 1.15
N ARG A 170 1.63 -0.01 0.25
CA ARG A 170 2.07 1.40 0.38
C ARG A 170 0.91 2.37 0.34
N LEU A 171 -0.05 2.16 -0.55
CA LEU A 171 -1.23 3.02 -0.65
C LEU A 171 -2.05 2.98 0.64
N LEU A 172 -2.31 1.79 1.20
CA LEU A 172 -3.13 1.65 2.40
C LEU A 172 -2.41 2.07 3.67
N PHE A 173 -1.16 1.66 3.86
CA PHE A 173 -0.44 1.79 5.14
C PHE A 173 0.70 2.82 5.11
N GLY A 174 1.01 3.40 3.94
CA GLY A 174 1.99 4.48 3.83
C GLY A 174 1.56 5.73 4.56
N SER A 175 2.53 6.53 5.07
CA SER A 175 2.23 7.77 5.78
C SER A 175 1.59 8.83 4.86
N ALA A 176 0.78 9.71 5.43
CA ALA A 176 0.06 10.76 4.70
C ALA A 176 0.97 11.80 4.02
N GLU A 177 2.26 11.85 4.38
CA GLU A 177 3.21 12.85 3.87
C GLU A 177 3.66 12.63 2.40
N GLU A 178 3.30 11.50 1.77
CA GLU A 178 3.64 11.21 0.37
C GLU A 178 2.44 11.35 -0.60
N THR A 179 1.37 12.04 -0.22
CA THR A 179 0.10 12.04 -0.97
C THR A 179 -0.01 13.08 -2.08
N ASP A 180 1.06 13.76 -2.49
CA ASP A 180 1.01 14.68 -3.65
C ASP A 180 1.23 14.00 -5.01
N THR A 181 1.38 12.69 -5.06
CA THR A 181 1.37 11.92 -6.31
C THR A 181 0.13 11.05 -6.39
N HIS A 182 -0.86 11.46 -7.17
CA HIS A 182 -1.93 10.58 -7.64
C HIS A 182 -1.30 9.43 -8.43
N VAL A 183 -0.99 8.32 -7.76
CA VAL A 183 -0.59 7.10 -8.45
C VAL A 183 -1.84 6.48 -9.04
N HIS A 184 -2.12 6.78 -10.30
CA HIS A 184 -3.03 5.96 -11.08
C HIS A 184 -2.40 4.58 -11.20
N VAL A 185 -2.93 3.61 -10.47
CA VAL A 185 -2.60 2.21 -10.71
C VAL A 185 -3.17 1.89 -12.07
N ALA A 186 -2.28 1.81 -13.08
CA ALA A 186 -2.67 1.48 -14.44
C ALA A 186 -3.44 0.16 -14.45
N SER A 187 -4.67 0.19 -14.93
CA SER A 187 -5.50 -1.01 -15.07
C SER A 187 -4.84 -1.99 -16.06
N PRO A 188 -5.19 -3.28 -16.05
CA PRO A 188 -4.72 -4.21 -17.07
C PRO A 188 -5.00 -3.73 -18.50
N GLN A 189 -6.06 -2.94 -18.70
CA GLN A 189 -6.45 -2.34 -19.97
C GLN A 189 -5.46 -1.26 -20.42
N ASP A 190 -4.97 -0.40 -19.49
CA ASP A 190 -3.99 0.65 -19.80
C ASP A 190 -2.65 0.05 -20.27
N LYS A 191 -2.32 -1.16 -19.84
CA LYS A 191 -1.13 -1.90 -20.31
C LYS A 191 -1.31 -2.47 -21.71
N LEU A 192 -2.54 -2.85 -22.09
CA LEU A 192 -2.88 -3.33 -23.43
C LEU A 192 -2.88 -2.17 -24.43
N ASP A 193 -3.44 -1.01 -24.07
CA ASP A 193 -3.48 0.17 -24.92
C ASP A 193 -2.09 0.78 -25.11
N ALA A 194 -1.24 0.78 -24.08
CA ALA A 194 0.16 1.20 -24.19
C ALA A 194 1.02 0.25 -25.05
N ALA A 195 0.69 -1.05 -25.09
CA ALA A 195 1.33 -2.02 -25.96
C ALA A 195 0.85 -1.88 -27.42
N ALA A 196 -0.44 -1.58 -27.66
CA ALA A 196 -1.01 -1.32 -28.97
C ALA A 196 -0.45 -0.04 -29.61
N LEU A 197 -0.24 1.02 -28.84
CA LEU A 197 0.40 2.26 -29.30
C LEU A 197 1.87 2.09 -29.70
N LYS A 198 2.60 1.17 -29.08
CA LYS A 198 3.99 0.86 -29.47
C LYS A 198 4.10 0.08 -30.78
N ILE A 199 3.06 -0.63 -31.20
CA ILE A 199 3.04 -1.39 -32.45
C ILE A 199 2.71 -0.50 -33.66
N GLN A 200 2.03 0.64 -33.46
CA GLN A 200 1.70 1.59 -34.53
C GLN A 200 2.79 2.63 -34.82
N GLY A 201 3.87 2.68 -34.03
CA GLY A 201 4.95 3.67 -34.13
C GLY A 201 6.12 3.31 -35.04
N VAL A 202 6.03 2.30 -35.88
CA VAL A 202 7.08 1.94 -36.85
C VAL A 202 6.47 2.03 -38.26
N HIS A 203 6.48 3.21 -38.83
CA HIS A 203 6.63 3.53 -40.27
C HIS A 203 6.17 4.97 -40.54
N SER A 204 7.12 5.87 -40.68
CA SER A 204 7.23 6.74 -41.85
C SER A 204 8.44 7.67 -41.67
N HIS A 205 9.47 7.32 -42.43
CA HIS A 205 10.52 8.23 -42.87
C HIS A 205 9.94 9.13 -43.98
N ASP A 206 10.44 10.32 -43.99
CA ASP A 206 10.93 11.17 -45.08
C ASP A 206 10.40 12.61 -45.00
N ALA A 207 11.34 13.44 -44.71
CA ALA A 207 11.94 14.49 -45.50
C ALA A 207 10.98 15.53 -46.12
N HIS A 208 11.13 16.78 -45.71
CA HIS A 208 11.59 17.86 -46.59
C HIS A 208 11.85 19.17 -45.82
N SER A 209 13.04 19.67 -46.08
CA SER A 209 13.59 20.99 -45.78
C SER A 209 12.89 22.11 -46.57
N HIS A 210 13.00 23.32 -46.05
CA HIS A 210 13.30 24.64 -46.62
C HIS A 210 12.64 25.72 -45.78
N SER A 211 13.38 26.59 -45.17
CA SER A 211 14.19 27.74 -45.48
C SER A 211 13.39 29.04 -45.64
N HIS A 212 13.82 30.03 -44.84
CA HIS A 212 13.78 31.49 -45.02
C HIS A 212 12.40 32.18 -45.18
N ASP A 213 12.10 33.22 -44.48
CA ASP A 213 12.71 34.54 -44.66
C ASP A 213 12.24 35.55 -43.58
N ASN A 214 13.01 36.60 -43.49
CA ASN A 214 12.93 37.80 -42.66
C ASN A 214 11.67 38.64 -42.89
N GLY A 215 11.32 39.44 -41.89
CA GLY A 215 10.47 40.61 -42.09
C GLY A 215 10.20 41.39 -40.80
N HIS A 216 11.06 42.37 -40.56
CA HIS A 216 10.82 43.50 -39.65
C HIS A 216 9.49 44.20 -39.95
N THR A 217 8.81 44.70 -38.92
CA THR A 217 8.56 46.14 -38.79
C THR A 217 7.88 46.50 -37.46
N PHE A 218 8.44 47.54 -36.86
CA PHE A 218 7.89 48.38 -35.78
C PHE A 218 6.54 49.01 -36.18
N HIS A 219 5.64 49.18 -35.20
CA HIS A 219 5.00 50.47 -34.97
C HIS A 219 4.36 50.61 -33.59
N SER A 220 4.79 51.60 -32.87
CA SER A 220 4.27 52.25 -31.69
C SER A 220 3.01 53.08 -32.04
N HIS A 221 2.05 53.15 -31.07
CA HIS A 221 1.31 54.36 -30.64
C HIS A 221 0.26 53.97 -29.61
N LYS A 222 0.43 54.47 -28.43
CA LYS A 222 -0.26 55.53 -27.68
C LYS A 222 -1.77 55.70 -27.99
N HIS A 223 -2.60 55.36 -27.03
CA HIS A 223 -3.45 56.25 -26.22
C HIS A 223 -3.94 55.51 -24.98
#